data_d5a864a39045b80bdac9ae18f032dc15
#
_entry.id   d5a864a39045b80bdac9ae18f032dc15
#
_cell.length_a   1.000
_cell.length_b   1.000
_cell.length_c   1.000
_cell.angle_alpha   90.00
_cell.angle_beta   90.00
_cell.angle_gamma   90.00
#
_symmetry.space_group_name_H-M   'P 1'
#
loop_
_entity.id
_entity.type
_entity.pdbx_description
1 polymer ?
#
loop_
_entity_poly.entity_id
_entity_poly.type
_entity_poly.pdbx_seq_one_letter_code
_entity_poly.pdbx_strand_id
1 'polypeptide(L)'
;MATKNGTSAKLTEPLFGTAENARMAGTGPAIWLAGDPEDLPEWLDRGAAGIVTNTVVLNQMVQKYGQITEVTKRYLDITDKPLVIEIDGHSTEELLKVGEVFTKMSDQIILKIPATTYALGAFSELKKAGIPTFCTTVFTLPQAAAVAEAGVTHVLPFCEPYKEVGGDPTKLIRDCREMFDGWGDRPFITA
;
A
#
# COMPACT_ATOMS: atom_id res chain seq x y z
N MET A 1 -17.50 20.67 -24.95
CA MET A 1 -16.57 19.53 -25.20
C MET A 1 -15.19 19.98 -24.76
N ALA A 2 -14.78 19.67 -23.57
CA ALA A 2 -13.45 19.93 -23.05
C ALA A 2 -12.67 18.62 -23.07
N THR A 3 -11.70 18.51 -23.94
CA THR A 3 -10.76 17.40 -24.03
C THR A 3 -9.87 17.41 -22.80
N LYS A 4 -10.02 16.43 -21.93
CA LYS A 4 -9.06 16.13 -20.88
C LYS A 4 -7.78 15.61 -21.55
N ASN A 5 -6.78 16.48 -21.68
CA ASN A 5 -5.41 16.04 -21.96
C ASN A 5 -4.87 15.38 -20.70
N GLY A 6 -4.91 14.05 -20.67
CA GLY A 6 -4.19 13.24 -19.72
C GLY A 6 -2.69 13.34 -19.98
N THR A 7 -2.02 14.25 -19.31
CA THR A 7 -0.57 14.21 -19.18
C THR A 7 -0.26 13.08 -18.20
N SER A 8 0.15 11.94 -18.73
CA SER A 8 0.80 10.88 -17.96
C SER A 8 2.01 11.52 -17.26
N ALA A 9 1.86 11.88 -16.00
CA ALA A 9 2.98 12.23 -15.16
C ALA A 9 3.80 10.93 -15.01
N LYS A 10 4.96 10.87 -15.70
CA LYS A 10 5.97 9.86 -15.40
C LYS A 10 6.21 9.92 -13.91
N LEU A 11 6.13 8.78 -13.24
CA LEU A 11 6.54 8.57 -11.84
C LEU A 11 8.06 8.82 -11.73
N THR A 12 8.50 10.05 -11.93
CA THR A 12 9.89 10.50 -11.78
C THR A 12 10.15 11.11 -10.41
N GLU A 13 9.08 11.37 -9.66
CA GLU A 13 9.15 11.65 -8.23
C GLU A 13 8.38 10.58 -7.49
N PRO A 14 8.96 9.96 -6.46
CA PRO A 14 8.23 8.99 -5.68
C PRO A 14 6.99 9.68 -5.10
N LEU A 15 5.81 9.14 -5.36
CA LEU A 15 4.53 9.60 -4.77
C LEU A 15 4.63 9.77 -3.24
N PHE A 16 5.65 9.18 -2.63
CA PHE A 16 5.95 9.19 -1.21
C PHE A 16 7.45 9.42 -0.90
N GLY A 17 8.16 10.14 -1.73
CA GLY A 17 9.63 10.18 -1.75
C GLY A 17 10.31 10.97 -0.65
N THR A 18 9.60 11.71 0.18
CA THR A 18 10.17 12.39 1.34
C THR A 18 9.16 12.41 2.49
N ALA A 19 9.64 12.55 3.72
CA ALA A 19 8.78 12.76 4.88
C ALA A 19 7.83 13.97 4.72
N GLU A 20 8.17 14.89 3.82
CA GLU A 20 7.33 16.04 3.47
C GLU A 20 6.18 15.66 2.54
N ASN A 21 6.39 14.75 1.59
CA ASN A 21 5.35 14.28 0.69
C ASN A 21 4.41 13.26 1.34
N ALA A 22 4.87 12.57 2.38
CA ALA A 22 4.02 11.70 3.20
C ALA A 22 3.05 12.48 4.09
N ARG A 23 3.38 13.72 4.38
CA ARG A 23 2.44 14.67 4.98
C ARG A 23 1.64 15.30 3.87
N MET A 24 0.67 14.58 3.37
CA MET A 24 -0.27 15.15 2.41
C MET A 24 -0.76 16.49 2.91
N ALA A 25 -0.36 17.57 2.27
CA ALA A 25 -0.81 18.95 2.42
C ALA A 25 -1.28 19.40 3.83
N GLY A 26 -1.21 18.54 4.82
CA GLY A 26 -1.66 18.73 6.20
C GLY A 26 -0.54 18.48 7.20
N THR A 27 -0.75 18.94 8.42
CA THR A 27 0.18 18.82 9.54
C THR A 27 0.04 17.50 10.32
N GLY A 28 -0.79 16.57 9.82
CA GLY A 28 -1.14 15.31 10.50
C GLY A 28 -0.70 14.05 9.75
N PRO A 29 -0.95 12.87 10.33
CA PRO A 29 -0.74 11.58 9.67
C PRO A 29 -1.67 11.43 8.46
N ALA A 30 -1.21 10.70 7.45
CA ALA A 30 -2.03 10.34 6.30
C ALA A 30 -3.08 9.30 6.69
N ILE A 31 -4.35 9.55 6.32
CA ILE A 31 -5.46 8.64 6.57
C ILE A 31 -5.77 7.87 5.29
N TRP A 32 -5.75 6.55 5.36
CA TRP A 32 -6.11 5.65 4.28
C TRP A 32 -7.50 5.06 4.53
N LEU A 33 -8.30 4.98 3.48
CA LEU A 33 -9.68 4.46 3.56
C LEU A 33 -9.75 3.03 3.07
N ALA A 34 -10.63 2.25 3.67
CA ALA A 34 -10.98 0.91 3.22
C ALA A 34 -12.50 0.78 3.20
N GLY A 35 -13.06 0.08 2.22
CA GLY A 35 -14.50 -0.15 2.13
C GLY A 35 -15.03 -0.17 0.71
N ASP A 36 -16.34 -0.06 0.59
CA ASP A 36 -17.03 -0.03 -0.69
C ASP A 36 -16.72 1.27 -1.47
N PRO A 37 -16.38 1.20 -2.76
CA PRO A 37 -16.13 2.39 -3.56
C PRO A 37 -17.30 3.38 -3.61
N GLU A 38 -18.53 2.93 -3.37
CA GLU A 38 -19.70 3.82 -3.32
C GLU A 38 -19.71 4.72 -2.08
N ASP A 39 -19.04 4.32 -0.99
CA ASP A 39 -19.04 5.02 0.30
C ASP A 39 -17.82 5.94 0.50
N LEU A 40 -16.81 5.87 -0.37
CA LEU A 40 -15.52 6.54 -0.14
C LEU A 40 -15.40 7.97 -0.67
N PRO A 41 -16.13 8.43 -1.72
CA PRO A 41 -15.85 9.72 -2.37
C PRO A 41 -15.87 10.91 -1.40
N GLU A 42 -16.86 10.98 -0.51
CA GLU A 42 -16.96 12.07 0.46
C GLU A 42 -15.73 12.18 1.38
N TRP A 43 -15.17 11.05 1.81
CA TRP A 43 -13.99 11.02 2.67
C TRP A 43 -12.70 11.34 1.93
N LEU A 44 -12.63 10.93 0.66
CA LEU A 44 -11.53 11.28 -0.23
C LEU A 44 -11.49 12.81 -0.45
N ASP A 45 -12.64 13.44 -0.66
CA ASP A 45 -12.77 14.89 -0.81
C ASP A 45 -12.43 15.63 0.49
N ARG A 46 -12.67 15.02 1.64
CA ARG A 46 -12.30 15.56 2.96
C ARG A 46 -10.81 15.44 3.30
N GLY A 47 -9.99 14.89 2.41
CA GLY A 47 -8.53 14.90 2.53
C GLY A 47 -7.91 13.56 2.92
N ALA A 48 -8.63 12.42 2.79
CA ALA A 48 -8.01 11.11 2.91
C ALA A 48 -6.89 10.94 1.85
N ALA A 49 -5.84 10.20 2.22
CA ALA A 49 -4.63 10.04 1.42
C ALA A 49 -4.83 9.18 0.19
N GLY A 50 -5.68 8.18 0.30
CA GLY A 50 -5.98 7.22 -0.74
C GLY A 50 -6.78 6.05 -0.19
N ILE A 51 -6.84 4.99 -0.97
CA ILE A 51 -7.60 3.79 -0.64
C ILE A 51 -6.61 2.64 -0.39
N VAL A 52 -6.84 1.88 0.69
CA VAL A 52 -6.10 0.65 0.99
C VAL A 52 -7.07 -0.51 1.08
N THR A 53 -6.81 -1.56 0.33
CA THR A 53 -7.61 -2.78 0.37
C THR A 53 -6.98 -3.84 1.26
N ASN A 54 -7.76 -4.87 1.55
CA ASN A 54 -7.31 -6.13 2.11
C ASN A 54 -8.11 -7.27 1.47
N THR A 55 -7.69 -8.51 1.70
CA THR A 55 -8.34 -9.69 1.12
C THR A 55 -9.81 -9.82 1.49
N VAL A 56 -10.20 -9.39 2.71
CA VAL A 56 -11.61 -9.43 3.16
C VAL A 56 -12.45 -8.43 2.37
N VAL A 57 -12.01 -7.17 2.31
CA VAL A 57 -12.68 -6.12 1.54
C VAL A 57 -12.75 -6.49 0.07
N LEU A 58 -11.64 -6.91 -0.54
CA LEU A 58 -11.64 -7.31 -1.94
C LEU A 58 -12.59 -8.46 -2.23
N ASN A 59 -12.65 -9.47 -1.35
CA ASN A 59 -13.58 -10.58 -1.51
C ASN A 59 -15.06 -10.14 -1.44
N GLN A 60 -15.40 -9.25 -0.50
CA GLN A 60 -16.74 -8.66 -0.42
C GLN A 60 -17.08 -7.88 -1.70
N MET A 61 -16.15 -7.09 -2.21
CA MET A 61 -16.35 -6.29 -3.43
C MET A 61 -16.49 -7.17 -4.67
N VAL A 62 -15.71 -8.25 -4.75
CA VAL A 62 -15.85 -9.25 -5.84
C VAL A 62 -17.23 -9.93 -5.79
N GLN A 63 -17.74 -10.23 -4.61
CA GLN A 63 -19.10 -10.76 -4.48
C GLN A 63 -20.18 -9.77 -4.93
N LYS A 64 -19.96 -8.47 -4.69
CA LYS A 64 -20.92 -7.41 -5.05
C LYS A 64 -20.81 -7.01 -6.53
N TYR A 65 -19.59 -6.87 -7.05
CA TYR A 65 -19.34 -6.22 -8.34
C TYR A 65 -18.74 -7.14 -9.42
N GLY A 66 -18.41 -8.39 -9.09
CA GLY A 66 -17.85 -9.36 -10.02
C GLY A 66 -16.32 -9.44 -9.98
N GLN A 67 -15.67 -9.49 -11.13
CA GLN A 67 -14.24 -9.76 -11.21
C GLN A 67 -13.39 -8.69 -10.51
N ILE A 68 -12.25 -9.09 -9.96
CA ILE A 68 -11.33 -8.21 -9.23
C ILE A 68 -10.86 -7.01 -10.08
N THR A 69 -10.70 -7.18 -11.38
CA THR A 69 -10.35 -6.09 -12.29
C THR A 69 -11.47 -5.05 -12.44
N GLU A 70 -12.73 -5.47 -12.38
CA GLU A 70 -13.88 -4.54 -12.37
C GLU A 70 -13.98 -3.80 -11.03
N VAL A 71 -13.73 -4.49 -9.94
CA VAL A 71 -13.62 -3.88 -8.61
C VAL A 71 -12.52 -2.81 -8.60
N THR A 72 -11.35 -3.15 -9.13
CA THR A 72 -10.22 -2.22 -9.23
C THR A 72 -10.57 -0.99 -10.06
N LYS A 73 -11.23 -1.15 -11.20
CA LYS A 73 -11.69 -0.02 -12.02
C LYS A 73 -12.63 0.89 -11.26
N ARG A 74 -13.58 0.34 -10.49
CA ARG A 74 -14.51 1.15 -9.68
C ARG A 74 -13.80 2.02 -8.67
N TYR A 75 -12.74 1.51 -8.02
CA TYR A 75 -11.89 2.32 -7.15
C TYR A 75 -11.14 3.41 -7.91
N LEU A 76 -10.59 3.10 -9.08
CA LEU A 76 -9.88 4.08 -9.92
C LEU A 76 -10.80 5.17 -10.47
N ASP A 77 -12.07 4.85 -10.72
CA ASP A 77 -13.06 5.79 -11.26
C ASP A 77 -13.48 6.88 -10.25
N ILE A 78 -13.33 6.63 -8.96
CA ILE A 78 -13.78 7.57 -7.91
C ILE A 78 -12.70 8.53 -7.42
N THR A 79 -11.43 8.33 -7.78
CA THR A 79 -10.34 9.18 -7.28
C THR A 79 -9.09 9.11 -8.15
N ASP A 80 -8.33 10.21 -8.19
CA ASP A 80 -6.97 10.26 -8.75
C ASP A 80 -5.89 9.94 -7.68
N LYS A 81 -6.30 9.64 -6.44
CA LYS A 81 -5.39 9.33 -5.33
C LYS A 81 -4.89 7.89 -5.40
N PRO A 82 -3.79 7.55 -4.68
CA PRO A 82 -3.25 6.20 -4.68
C PRO A 82 -4.26 5.14 -4.25
N LEU A 83 -4.21 4.01 -4.94
CA LEU A 83 -5.00 2.81 -4.66
C LEU A 83 -4.07 1.66 -4.29
N VAL A 84 -4.13 1.22 -3.05
CA VAL A 84 -3.33 0.09 -2.55
C VAL A 84 -4.14 -1.20 -2.68
N ILE A 85 -3.69 -2.08 -3.58
CA ILE A 85 -4.32 -3.39 -3.83
C ILE A 85 -3.52 -4.49 -3.16
N GLU A 86 -4.18 -5.25 -2.27
CA GLU A 86 -3.56 -6.44 -1.70
C GLU A 86 -3.56 -7.58 -2.69
N ILE A 87 -2.39 -8.18 -2.87
CA ILE A 87 -2.16 -9.37 -3.67
C ILE A 87 -1.52 -10.47 -2.83
N ASP A 88 -1.79 -11.70 -3.22
CA ASP A 88 -1.25 -12.90 -2.61
C ASP A 88 -0.61 -13.82 -3.65
N GLY A 89 0.25 -14.72 -3.20
CA GLY A 89 0.94 -15.70 -4.03
C GLY A 89 1.83 -16.61 -3.21
N HIS A 90 2.31 -17.69 -3.81
CA HIS A 90 3.12 -18.71 -3.15
C HIS A 90 4.59 -18.73 -3.61
N SER A 91 4.97 -17.82 -4.49
CA SER A 91 6.34 -17.60 -4.93
C SER A 91 6.58 -16.15 -5.34
N THR A 92 7.84 -15.75 -5.44
CA THR A 92 8.24 -14.44 -5.97
C THR A 92 7.68 -14.21 -7.37
N GLU A 93 7.78 -15.21 -8.25
CA GLU A 93 7.34 -15.14 -9.65
C GLU A 93 5.81 -14.96 -9.73
N GLU A 94 5.07 -15.66 -8.88
CA GLU A 94 3.60 -15.55 -8.83
C GLU A 94 3.18 -14.17 -8.38
N LEU A 95 3.79 -13.63 -7.32
CA LEU A 95 3.54 -12.27 -6.84
C LEU A 95 3.81 -11.21 -7.91
N LEU A 96 4.93 -11.32 -8.61
CA LEU A 96 5.27 -10.39 -9.71
C LEU A 96 4.26 -10.49 -10.85
N LYS A 97 3.87 -11.71 -11.24
CA LYS A 97 2.89 -11.94 -12.30
C LYS A 97 1.50 -11.39 -11.95
N VAL A 98 1.05 -11.61 -10.71
CA VAL A 98 -0.23 -11.08 -10.23
C VAL A 98 -0.15 -9.55 -10.13
N GLY A 99 0.94 -9.02 -9.58
CA GLY A 99 1.16 -7.58 -9.46
C GLY A 99 1.15 -6.86 -10.81
N GLU A 100 1.72 -7.48 -11.85
CA GLU A 100 1.76 -6.93 -13.21
C GLU A 100 0.35 -6.69 -13.79
N VAL A 101 -0.63 -7.52 -13.43
CA VAL A 101 -2.02 -7.34 -13.88
C VAL A 101 -2.57 -6.00 -13.41
N PHE A 102 -2.31 -5.65 -12.14
CA PHE A 102 -2.83 -4.43 -11.55
C PHE A 102 -2.02 -3.20 -11.96
N THR A 103 -0.70 -3.28 -11.92
CA THR A 103 0.17 -2.14 -12.26
C THR A 103 0.04 -1.70 -13.72
N LYS A 104 -0.40 -2.58 -14.61
CA LYS A 104 -0.78 -2.23 -16.00
C LYS A 104 -2.11 -1.48 -16.11
N MET A 105 -2.95 -1.50 -15.09
CA MET A 105 -4.25 -0.81 -15.12
C MET A 105 -4.11 0.69 -14.85
N SER A 106 -3.22 1.07 -13.94
CA SER A 106 -3.00 2.49 -13.59
C SER A 106 -1.70 2.67 -12.79
N ASP A 107 -1.04 3.81 -13.00
CA ASP A 107 0.12 4.26 -12.20
C ASP A 107 -0.27 4.66 -10.76
N GLN A 108 -1.57 4.77 -10.45
CA GLN A 108 -2.07 5.01 -9.08
C GLN A 108 -1.96 3.77 -8.19
N ILE A 109 -1.73 2.60 -8.78
CA ILE A 109 -1.76 1.33 -8.04
C ILE A 109 -0.46 1.10 -7.30
N ILE A 110 -0.58 0.86 -6.01
CA ILE A 110 0.46 0.41 -5.11
C ILE A 110 0.14 -1.04 -4.72
N LEU A 111 1.12 -1.92 -4.80
CA LEU A 111 0.92 -3.32 -4.42
C LEU A 111 1.11 -3.50 -2.92
N LYS A 112 0.18 -4.19 -2.28
CA LYS A 112 0.29 -4.58 -0.87
C LYS A 112 0.46 -6.10 -0.78
N ILE A 113 1.53 -6.54 -0.11
CA ILE A 113 1.96 -7.94 -0.08
C ILE A 113 2.22 -8.34 1.38
N PRO A 114 1.78 -9.52 1.83
CA PRO A 114 2.10 -10.04 3.15
C PRO A 114 3.60 -10.32 3.35
N ALA A 115 4.08 -10.16 4.59
CA ALA A 115 5.48 -10.38 4.97
C ALA A 115 5.82 -11.88 4.96
N THR A 116 6.27 -12.37 3.82
CA THR A 116 6.72 -13.76 3.63
C THR A 116 8.14 -13.80 3.07
N THR A 117 8.81 -14.94 3.16
CA THR A 117 10.18 -15.08 2.65
C THR A 117 10.28 -14.89 1.13
N TYR A 118 9.31 -15.36 0.38
CA TYR A 118 9.27 -15.16 -1.07
C TYR A 118 8.85 -13.74 -1.48
N ALA A 119 8.15 -13.02 -0.62
CA ALA A 119 7.82 -11.62 -0.85
C ALA A 119 9.05 -10.71 -0.85
N LEU A 120 10.13 -11.07 -0.14
CA LEU A 120 11.38 -10.29 -0.14
C LEU A 120 11.96 -10.17 -1.57
N GLY A 121 11.94 -11.27 -2.33
CA GLY A 121 12.33 -11.25 -3.75
C GLY A 121 11.43 -10.33 -4.58
N ALA A 122 10.11 -10.41 -4.38
CA ALA A 122 9.16 -9.57 -5.09
C ALA A 122 9.36 -8.07 -4.78
N PHE A 123 9.55 -7.71 -3.51
CA PHE A 123 9.84 -6.32 -3.12
C PHE A 123 11.11 -5.78 -3.77
N SER A 124 12.18 -6.59 -3.79
CA SER A 124 13.43 -6.19 -4.44
C SER A 124 13.28 -5.92 -5.94
N GLU A 125 12.54 -6.76 -6.66
CA GLU A 125 12.28 -6.57 -8.09
C GLU A 125 11.35 -5.37 -8.34
N LEU A 126 10.29 -5.20 -7.54
CA LEU A 126 9.37 -4.08 -7.63
C LEU A 126 10.09 -2.75 -7.33
N LYS A 127 10.98 -2.71 -6.33
CA LYS A 127 11.84 -1.54 -6.06
C LYS A 127 12.69 -1.17 -7.28
N LYS A 128 13.35 -2.15 -7.92
CA LYS A 128 14.15 -1.91 -9.14
C LYS A 128 13.31 -1.36 -10.29
N ALA A 129 12.05 -1.79 -10.37
CA ALA A 129 11.10 -1.30 -11.36
C ALA A 129 10.46 0.06 -11.00
N GLY A 130 10.79 0.63 -9.83
CA GLY A 130 10.21 1.89 -9.35
C GLY A 130 8.75 1.79 -8.91
N ILE A 131 8.27 0.58 -8.63
CA ILE A 131 6.89 0.32 -8.20
C ILE A 131 6.82 0.38 -6.67
N PRO A 132 6.04 1.31 -6.10
CA PRO A 132 5.89 1.41 -4.64
C PRO A 132 5.12 0.22 -4.09
N THR A 133 5.48 -0.18 -2.86
CA THR A 133 4.88 -1.35 -2.21
C THR A 133 4.57 -1.11 -0.75
N PHE A 134 3.48 -1.72 -0.28
CA PHE A 134 3.13 -1.86 1.13
C PHE A 134 3.40 -3.30 1.57
N CYS A 135 4.07 -3.48 2.71
CA CYS A 135 4.21 -4.80 3.31
C CYS A 135 3.28 -4.92 4.52
N THR A 136 2.32 -5.82 4.45
CA THR A 136 1.37 -6.11 5.55
C THR A 136 1.77 -7.34 6.35
N THR A 137 1.03 -7.66 7.41
CA THR A 137 1.27 -8.79 8.32
C THR A 137 2.64 -8.78 9.00
N VAL A 138 3.14 -7.59 9.31
CA VAL A 138 4.38 -7.44 10.07
C VAL A 138 4.08 -7.52 11.56
N PHE A 139 4.63 -8.53 12.23
CA PHE A 139 4.45 -8.80 13.66
C PHE A 139 5.71 -8.58 14.49
N THR A 140 6.88 -8.48 13.84
CA THR A 140 8.16 -8.41 14.55
C THR A 140 9.12 -7.42 13.91
N LEU A 141 10.06 -6.90 14.71
CA LEU A 141 11.14 -6.04 14.20
C LEU A 141 12.02 -6.71 13.14
N PRO A 142 12.42 -7.99 13.27
CA PRO A 142 13.16 -8.65 12.19
C PRO A 142 12.39 -8.72 10.87
N GLN A 143 11.07 -8.93 10.90
CA GLN A 143 10.27 -8.86 9.69
C GLN A 143 10.27 -7.44 9.11
N ALA A 144 10.05 -6.42 9.95
CA ALA A 144 10.08 -5.02 9.52
C ALA A 144 11.42 -4.64 8.89
N ALA A 145 12.54 -5.05 9.50
CA ALA A 145 13.88 -4.82 8.98
C ALA A 145 14.09 -5.50 7.62
N ALA A 146 13.73 -6.78 7.51
CA ALA A 146 13.94 -7.55 6.28
C ALA A 146 13.16 -6.99 5.09
N VAL A 147 11.89 -6.59 5.30
CA VAL A 147 11.09 -6.01 4.21
C VAL A 147 11.53 -4.59 3.86
N ALA A 148 11.99 -3.81 4.82
CA ALA A 148 12.55 -2.49 4.57
C ALA A 148 13.84 -2.57 3.75
N GLU A 149 14.76 -3.49 4.07
CA GLU A 149 15.96 -3.79 3.27
C GLU A 149 15.59 -4.27 1.86
N ALA A 150 14.54 -5.05 1.71
CA ALA A 150 14.03 -5.45 0.40
C ALA A 150 13.43 -4.29 -0.40
N GLY A 151 13.17 -3.14 0.24
CA GLY A 151 12.85 -1.87 -0.41
C GLY A 151 11.38 -1.53 -0.48
N VAL A 152 10.58 -2.00 0.48
CA VAL A 152 9.19 -1.55 0.60
C VAL A 152 9.10 -0.06 0.93
N THR A 153 8.08 0.60 0.43
CA THR A 153 7.82 2.02 0.76
C THR A 153 7.05 2.18 2.07
N HIS A 154 6.22 1.20 2.43
CA HIS A 154 5.42 1.22 3.65
C HIS A 154 5.49 -0.12 4.38
N VAL A 155 5.74 -0.07 5.67
CA VAL A 155 5.66 -1.21 6.58
C VAL A 155 4.39 -1.09 7.41
N LEU A 156 3.57 -2.14 7.41
CA LEU A 156 2.30 -2.19 8.15
C LEU A 156 2.40 -3.19 9.31
N PRO A 157 2.70 -2.72 10.53
CA PRO A 157 2.51 -3.52 11.74
C PRO A 157 1.05 -3.98 11.86
N PHE A 158 0.84 -5.28 12.05
CA PHE A 158 -0.50 -5.86 12.07
C PHE A 158 -1.10 -5.80 13.48
N CYS A 159 -1.59 -4.62 13.86
CA CYS A 159 -1.84 -4.21 15.23
C CYS A 159 -2.89 -5.06 15.97
N GLU A 160 -4.11 -5.17 15.45
CA GLU A 160 -5.18 -5.89 16.16
C GLU A 160 -4.88 -7.39 16.29
N PRO A 161 -4.50 -8.14 15.25
CA PRO A 161 -4.12 -9.54 15.41
C PRO A 161 -2.93 -9.74 16.34
N TYR A 162 -1.97 -8.81 16.38
CA TYR A 162 -0.84 -8.89 17.30
C TYR A 162 -1.27 -8.69 18.76
N LYS A 163 -2.21 -7.80 19.01
CA LYS A 163 -2.81 -7.58 20.33
C LYS A 163 -3.60 -8.81 20.81
N GLU A 164 -4.37 -9.45 19.93
CA GLU A 164 -5.13 -10.66 20.23
C GLU A 164 -4.28 -11.83 20.73
N VAL A 165 -3.02 -11.91 20.26
CA VAL A 165 -2.06 -12.91 20.74
C VAL A 165 -1.19 -12.43 21.91
N GLY A 166 -1.55 -11.30 22.53
CA GLY A 166 -0.87 -10.78 23.72
C GLY A 166 0.32 -9.86 23.43
N GLY A 167 0.50 -9.43 22.18
CA GLY A 167 1.52 -8.45 21.80
C GLY A 167 1.13 -7.03 22.18
N ASP A 168 2.12 -6.13 22.13
CA ASP A 168 1.92 -4.67 22.27
C ASP A 168 2.17 -3.98 20.93
N PRO A 169 1.11 -3.66 20.18
CA PRO A 169 1.25 -3.00 18.87
C PRO A 169 1.83 -1.59 18.97
N THR A 170 1.55 -0.86 20.06
CA THR A 170 2.11 0.47 20.26
C THR A 170 3.62 0.42 20.43
N LYS A 171 4.09 -0.59 21.18
CA LYS A 171 5.53 -0.84 21.30
C LYS A 171 6.14 -1.22 19.97
N LEU A 172 5.52 -2.12 19.22
CA LEU A 172 6.02 -2.55 17.91
C LEU A 172 6.16 -1.36 16.94
N ILE A 173 5.14 -0.49 16.86
CA ILE A 173 5.18 0.73 16.04
C ILE A 173 6.34 1.65 16.47
N ARG A 174 6.50 1.87 17.76
CA ARG A 174 7.57 2.71 18.31
C ARG A 174 8.95 2.12 18.00
N ASP A 175 9.14 0.83 18.23
CA ASP A 175 10.39 0.14 17.95
C ASP A 175 10.74 0.16 16.45
N CYS A 176 9.75 -0.02 15.56
CA CYS A 176 9.93 0.17 14.12
C CYS A 176 10.37 1.60 13.79
N ARG A 177 9.74 2.60 14.40
CA ARG A 177 10.08 4.00 14.19
C ARG A 177 11.52 4.29 14.61
N GLU A 178 11.90 3.87 15.80
CA GLU A 178 13.26 4.05 16.34
C GLU A 178 14.30 3.36 15.44
N MET A 179 14.00 2.13 15.01
CA MET A 179 14.88 1.40 14.10
C MET A 179 15.08 2.14 12.76
N PHE A 180 14.02 2.67 12.17
CA PHE A 180 14.09 3.33 10.87
C PHE A 180 14.60 4.77 10.92
N ASP A 181 14.61 5.44 12.07
CA ASP A 181 15.07 6.84 12.18
C ASP A 181 16.54 7.03 11.76
N GLY A 182 17.36 5.97 11.86
CA GLY A 182 18.75 5.97 11.41
C GLY A 182 18.97 5.60 9.94
N TRP A 183 17.90 5.27 9.20
CA TRP A 183 18.01 4.81 7.81
C TRP A 183 17.84 5.98 6.83
N GLY A 184 18.72 6.07 5.83
CA GLY A 184 18.65 7.15 4.83
C GLY A 184 17.43 7.07 3.93
N ASP A 185 17.01 5.85 3.56
CA ASP A 185 15.83 5.54 2.73
C ASP A 185 14.84 4.72 3.56
N ARG A 186 14.24 5.36 4.55
CA ARG A 186 13.35 4.70 5.50
C ARG A 186 11.95 4.51 4.94
N PRO A 187 11.31 3.35 5.18
CA PRO A 187 9.91 3.17 4.85
C PRO A 187 9.01 4.00 5.79
N PHE A 188 7.81 4.30 5.32
CA PHE A 188 6.75 4.80 6.17
C PHE A 188 6.16 3.68 7.03
N ILE A 189 5.64 4.04 8.19
CA ILE A 189 4.90 3.12 9.05
C ILE A 189 3.42 3.46 8.90
N THR A 190 2.64 2.49 8.50
CA THR A 190 1.17 2.58 8.36
C THR A 190 0.54 1.58 9.33
N ALA A 191 -0.36 2.02 10.21
CA ALA A 191 -0.99 1.18 11.23
C ALA A 191 -2.50 1.45 11.31
#